data_d28c628718a41a990d7a12dc8b7a59cd
#
_entry.id   d28c628718a41a990d7a12dc8b7a59cd
#
_cell.length_a   1.000
_cell.length_b   1.000
_cell.length_c   1.000
_cell.angle_alpha   90.00
_cell.angle_beta   90.00
_cell.angle_gamma   90.00
#
_symmetry.space_group_name_H-M   'P 1'
#
loop_
_entity.id
_entity.type
_entity.pdbx_description
1 polymer ?
#
loop_
_entity_poly.entity_id
_entity_poly.type
_entity_poly.pdbx_seq_one_letter_code
_entity_poly.pdbx_strand_id
1 'polypeptide(L)'
;MIAPRRTLALLGTAALAAVSARCTDGPTGPNAAAAGSITAADMLRRVAVLADDSMRGRWTPSPELETAAAYIAGEFARAGLRGGAPDGGYVLRYPAGGATAPNVIAIVDGGDSLLRAEYVLVVAHMDHIGAGPGSGCTAQGADSICNGADDNASGTAGVLEIAEAFAQLDPRPRRSVAFIAFSGEERGLWGSSNYAAYPAIPLQQTAAVINLDMISRNDPGAVFVTGLDSSSLGQLFDDVARAHPELNLEAVPFTDTGRSDHEPFVWRAVPYLFLFAGLHQDYHRSSDSADRINPDKAARVARLAFYVALQIANETARPAWHAEAAMGGAVAGTVR
;
A
#
# COMPACT_ATOMS: atom_id res chain seq x y z
N MET A 1 70.19 -0.07 40.81
CA MET A 1 69.54 0.15 39.48
C MET A 1 68.12 -0.47 39.54
N ILE A 2 67.14 0.37 39.68
CA ILE A 2 65.71 -0.03 39.87
C ILE A 2 65.01 0.28 38.54
N ALA A 3 64.47 -0.75 37.89
CA ALA A 3 63.72 -0.60 36.63
C ALA A 3 62.26 -0.19 36.91
N PRO A 4 61.65 0.69 36.08
CA PRO A 4 60.29 1.13 36.32
C PRO A 4 59.26 0.09 35.77
N ARG A 5 58.24 -0.20 36.56
CA ARG A 5 57.06 -0.98 36.20
C ARG A 5 56.16 -0.16 35.25
N ARG A 6 55.92 -0.69 34.06
CA ARG A 6 54.94 -0.15 33.14
C ARG A 6 53.54 -0.68 33.54
N THR A 7 52.66 0.27 33.92
CA THR A 7 51.22 0.01 34.14
C THR A 7 50.52 0.00 32.78
N LEU A 8 49.95 -1.14 32.45
CA LEU A 8 49.10 -1.29 31.24
C LEU A 8 47.68 -0.86 31.61
N ALA A 9 47.20 0.23 31.02
CA ALA A 9 45.83 0.67 31.15
C ALA A 9 44.98 -0.10 30.13
N LEU A 10 44.08 -0.97 30.58
CA LEU A 10 43.01 -1.55 29.75
C LEU A 10 41.95 -0.50 29.49
N LEU A 11 41.86 -0.02 28.26
CA LEU A 11 40.70 0.72 27.75
C LEU A 11 39.58 -0.28 27.46
N GLY A 12 38.61 -0.37 28.34
CA GLY A 12 37.39 -1.12 28.11
C GLY A 12 36.48 -0.32 27.15
N THR A 13 36.32 -0.79 25.93
CA THR A 13 35.27 -0.30 25.01
C THR A 13 33.92 -0.81 25.49
N ALA A 14 33.14 0.08 26.11
CA ALA A 14 31.73 -0.16 26.39
C ALA A 14 30.96 -0.10 25.04
N ALA A 15 30.57 -1.26 24.51
CA ALA A 15 29.60 -1.33 23.44
C ALA A 15 28.23 -0.89 24.00
N LEU A 16 27.76 0.31 23.63
CA LEU A 16 26.37 0.70 23.83
C LEU A 16 25.50 -0.16 22.90
N ALA A 17 24.90 -1.20 23.45
CA ALA A 17 23.78 -1.87 22.80
C ALA A 17 22.61 -0.88 22.79
N ALA A 18 22.32 -0.30 21.61
CA ALA A 18 21.09 0.43 21.38
C ALA A 18 19.95 -0.59 21.45
N VAL A 19 19.30 -0.69 22.61
CA VAL A 19 18.01 -1.36 22.74
C VAL A 19 17.02 -0.47 21.99
N SER A 20 16.68 -0.86 20.76
CA SER A 20 15.52 -0.30 20.08
C SER A 20 14.30 -0.64 20.94
N ALA A 21 13.75 0.37 21.62
CA ALA A 21 12.47 0.22 22.30
C ALA A 21 11.43 -0.08 21.22
N ARG A 22 11.06 -1.36 21.09
CA ARG A 22 9.89 -1.77 20.32
C ARG A 22 8.71 -1.15 21.07
N CYS A 23 8.12 -0.10 20.49
CA CYS A 23 6.84 0.43 20.96
C CYS A 23 5.76 -0.57 20.58
N THR A 24 5.65 -1.66 21.33
CA THR A 24 4.44 -2.48 21.35
C THR A 24 3.47 -1.75 22.27
N ASP A 25 2.70 -0.80 21.71
CA ASP A 25 1.56 -0.28 22.43
C ASP A 25 0.63 -1.45 22.73
N GLY A 26 0.21 -1.57 23.98
CA GLY A 26 -0.83 -2.51 24.35
C GLY A 26 -2.14 -2.21 23.61
N PRO A 27 -3.17 -3.06 23.70
CA PRO A 27 -4.42 -2.97 22.92
C PRO A 27 -5.22 -1.66 23.10
N THR A 28 -4.75 -0.73 23.90
CA THR A 28 -5.39 0.57 24.19
C THR A 28 -4.48 1.77 23.90
N GLY A 29 -3.30 1.56 23.29
CA GLY A 29 -2.38 2.65 22.93
C GLY A 29 -2.87 3.50 21.75
N PRO A 30 -2.22 4.67 21.48
CA PRO A 30 -2.61 5.58 20.39
C PRO A 30 -2.58 4.91 19.02
N ASN A 31 -1.66 3.97 18.78
CA ASN A 31 -1.61 3.21 17.53
C ASN A 31 -2.81 2.27 17.38
N ALA A 32 -3.26 1.64 18.49
CA ALA A 32 -4.46 0.80 18.49
C ALA A 32 -5.73 1.62 18.29
N ALA A 33 -5.80 2.83 18.83
CA ALA A 33 -6.93 3.74 18.59
C ALA A 33 -6.99 4.18 17.13
N ALA A 34 -5.87 4.57 16.54
CA ALA A 34 -5.78 4.91 15.12
C ALA A 34 -6.13 3.73 14.21
N ALA A 35 -5.59 2.53 14.48
CA ALA A 35 -5.99 1.31 13.75
C ALA A 35 -7.48 1.00 13.92
N GLY A 36 -8.04 1.25 15.10
CA GLY A 36 -9.46 1.06 15.42
C GLY A 36 -10.40 1.97 14.62
N SER A 37 -9.92 3.11 14.11
CA SER A 37 -10.71 3.98 13.24
C SER A 37 -10.97 3.37 11.85
N ILE A 38 -10.15 2.40 11.43
CA ILE A 38 -10.37 1.64 10.18
C ILE A 38 -11.52 0.66 10.42
N THR A 39 -12.73 1.00 10.00
CA THR A 39 -13.92 0.20 10.30
C THR A 39 -14.49 -0.48 9.05
N ALA A 40 -15.22 -1.59 9.26
CA ALA A 40 -15.96 -2.26 8.19
C ALA A 40 -17.01 -1.34 7.57
N ALA A 41 -17.64 -0.48 8.38
CA ALA A 41 -18.67 0.46 7.92
C ALA A 41 -18.07 1.53 6.99
N ASP A 42 -16.91 2.06 7.33
CA ASP A 42 -16.22 3.06 6.50
C ASP A 42 -15.64 2.44 5.23
N MET A 43 -15.06 1.23 5.31
CA MET A 43 -14.66 0.47 4.12
C MET A 43 -15.83 0.28 3.15
N LEU A 44 -16.98 -0.21 3.63
CA LEU A 44 -18.16 -0.40 2.79
C LEU A 44 -18.67 0.92 2.19
N ARG A 45 -18.72 1.98 2.99
CA ARG A 45 -19.13 3.32 2.52
C ARG A 45 -18.27 3.83 1.38
N ARG A 46 -16.92 3.69 1.49
CA ARG A 46 -15.98 4.13 0.45
C ARG A 46 -16.08 3.27 -0.81
N VAL A 47 -16.17 1.95 -0.63
CA VAL A 47 -16.37 1.04 -1.77
C VAL A 47 -17.69 1.32 -2.47
N ALA A 48 -18.77 1.57 -1.73
CA ALA A 48 -20.08 1.88 -2.33
C ALA A 48 -20.06 3.18 -3.17
N VAL A 49 -19.22 4.17 -2.82
CA VAL A 49 -19.03 5.36 -3.66
C VAL A 49 -18.22 5.05 -4.91
N LEU A 50 -17.08 4.36 -4.77
CA LEU A 50 -16.18 4.08 -5.88
C LEU A 50 -16.77 3.06 -6.88
N ALA A 51 -17.52 2.08 -6.38
CA ALA A 51 -18.17 1.03 -7.17
C ALA A 51 -19.63 1.34 -7.52
N ASP A 52 -20.05 2.60 -7.43
CA ASP A 52 -21.38 3.04 -7.87
C ASP A 52 -21.48 3.06 -9.40
N ASP A 53 -22.64 2.75 -9.95
CA ASP A 53 -22.92 2.75 -11.40
C ASP A 53 -22.60 4.10 -12.07
N SER A 54 -22.73 5.21 -11.35
CA SER A 54 -22.37 6.53 -11.85
C SER A 54 -20.87 6.70 -12.15
N MET A 55 -20.03 5.87 -11.53
CA MET A 55 -18.59 5.81 -11.79
C MET A 55 -18.25 4.97 -13.04
N ARG A 56 -19.23 4.25 -13.62
CA ARG A 56 -19.12 3.48 -14.85
C ARG A 56 -17.84 2.64 -14.98
N GLY A 57 -17.39 2.07 -13.85
CA GLY A 57 -16.18 1.24 -13.78
C GLY A 57 -14.87 2.01 -13.99
N ARG A 58 -14.85 3.33 -13.82
CA ARG A 58 -13.63 4.16 -13.67
C ARG A 58 -12.54 3.92 -14.71
N TRP A 59 -12.94 3.70 -15.96
CA TRP A 59 -12.01 3.41 -17.07
C TRP A 59 -10.93 4.48 -17.26
N THR A 60 -9.68 4.06 -17.52
CA THR A 60 -8.56 4.99 -17.78
C THR A 60 -8.30 5.19 -19.28
N PRO A 61 -8.34 6.45 -19.81
CA PRO A 61 -8.85 7.65 -19.18
C PRO A 61 -10.37 7.82 -19.39
N SER A 62 -11.07 8.43 -18.43
CA SER A 62 -12.49 8.76 -18.55
C SER A 62 -12.91 9.92 -17.63
N PRO A 63 -14.05 10.59 -17.87
CA PRO A 63 -14.59 11.57 -16.94
C PRO A 63 -14.95 10.96 -15.58
N GLU A 64 -15.34 9.71 -15.53
CA GLU A 64 -15.70 9.00 -14.32
C GLU A 64 -14.46 8.69 -13.47
N LEU A 65 -13.33 8.38 -14.10
CA LEU A 65 -12.04 8.29 -13.41
C LEU A 65 -11.64 9.64 -12.78
N GLU A 66 -11.86 10.74 -13.46
CA GLU A 66 -11.63 12.10 -12.91
C GLU A 66 -12.53 12.36 -11.69
N THR A 67 -13.78 11.87 -11.72
CA THR A 67 -14.71 11.96 -10.59
C THR A 67 -14.21 11.14 -9.40
N ALA A 68 -13.73 9.92 -9.63
CA ALA A 68 -13.12 9.07 -8.61
C ALA A 68 -11.86 9.72 -8.01
N ALA A 69 -10.98 10.26 -8.86
CA ALA A 69 -9.78 10.98 -8.42
C ALA A 69 -10.11 12.21 -7.57
N ALA A 70 -11.13 12.98 -7.96
CA ALA A 70 -11.62 14.13 -7.18
C ALA A 70 -12.20 13.71 -5.82
N TYR A 71 -12.94 12.60 -5.77
CA TYR A 71 -13.43 12.01 -4.52
C TYR A 71 -12.27 11.63 -3.60
N ILE A 72 -11.27 10.87 -4.08
CA ILE A 72 -10.11 10.43 -3.31
C ILE A 72 -9.30 11.63 -2.80
N ALA A 73 -9.04 12.62 -3.65
CA ALA A 73 -8.36 13.86 -3.27
C ALA A 73 -9.13 14.63 -2.18
N GLY A 74 -10.46 14.65 -2.28
CA GLY A 74 -11.34 15.25 -1.27
C GLY A 74 -11.30 14.53 0.07
N GLU A 75 -11.21 13.18 0.08
CA GLU A 75 -11.06 12.39 1.31
C GLU A 75 -9.71 12.68 1.98
N PHE A 76 -8.60 12.69 1.22
CA PHE A 76 -7.28 13.04 1.76
C PHE A 76 -7.26 14.46 2.34
N ALA A 77 -7.86 15.43 1.65
CA ALA A 77 -7.96 16.81 2.14
C ALA A 77 -8.79 16.91 3.43
N ARG A 78 -9.89 16.16 3.51
CA ARG A 78 -10.77 16.11 4.70
C ARG A 78 -10.06 15.51 5.91
N ALA A 79 -9.22 14.51 5.69
CA ALA A 79 -8.37 13.92 6.72
C ALA A 79 -7.17 14.82 7.11
N GLY A 80 -6.98 15.96 6.44
CA GLY A 80 -5.90 16.92 6.75
C GLY A 80 -4.53 16.53 6.23
N LEU A 81 -4.44 15.62 5.26
CA LEU A 81 -3.18 15.27 4.64
C LEU A 81 -2.70 16.38 3.69
N ARG A 82 -1.39 16.48 3.52
CA ARG A 82 -0.78 17.38 2.54
C ARG A 82 -0.83 16.75 1.15
N GLY A 83 -1.10 17.55 0.11
CA GLY A 83 -0.94 17.12 -1.28
C GLY A 83 0.51 16.73 -1.60
N GLY A 84 0.69 15.68 -2.39
CA GLY A 84 1.98 15.12 -2.74
C GLY A 84 2.42 15.44 -4.19
N ALA A 85 1.58 16.09 -5.00
CA ALA A 85 1.97 16.52 -6.33
C ALA A 85 2.94 17.72 -6.29
N PRO A 86 3.79 17.92 -7.32
CA PRO A 86 4.80 18.98 -7.34
C PRO A 86 4.25 20.41 -7.20
N ASP A 87 3.00 20.63 -7.58
CA ASP A 87 2.29 21.91 -7.43
C ASP A 87 1.67 22.10 -6.03
N GLY A 88 1.84 21.13 -5.13
CA GLY A 88 1.24 21.10 -3.80
C GLY A 88 -0.18 20.57 -3.77
N GLY A 89 -0.77 20.21 -4.92
CA GLY A 89 -2.06 19.54 -5.04
C GLY A 89 -1.98 18.03 -4.77
N TYR A 90 -3.12 17.35 -4.98
CA TYR A 90 -3.22 15.91 -4.80
C TYR A 90 -3.11 15.14 -6.11
N VAL A 91 -3.31 15.79 -7.26
CA VAL A 91 -3.43 15.13 -8.57
C VAL A 91 -2.14 15.25 -9.35
N LEU A 92 -1.53 14.11 -9.63
CA LEU A 92 -0.34 13.98 -10.48
C LEU A 92 -0.76 13.42 -11.85
N ARG A 93 -0.71 14.23 -12.89
CA ARG A 93 -1.14 13.81 -14.23
C ARG A 93 -0.02 13.17 -15.03
N TYR A 94 -0.38 12.16 -15.83
CA TYR A 94 0.53 11.50 -16.74
C TYR A 94 -0.12 11.27 -18.12
N PRO A 95 0.68 11.09 -19.21
CA PRO A 95 0.16 10.79 -20.55
C PRO A 95 -0.50 9.39 -20.60
N ALA A 96 -1.73 9.32 -21.11
CA ALA A 96 -2.54 8.12 -21.19
C ALA A 96 -3.32 8.03 -22.50
N GLY A 97 -2.85 7.23 -23.46
CA GLY A 97 -3.59 6.92 -24.70
C GLY A 97 -4.00 8.13 -25.55
N GLY A 98 -3.16 9.14 -25.66
CA GLY A 98 -3.45 10.38 -26.40
C GLY A 98 -4.18 11.46 -25.57
N ALA A 99 -4.51 11.17 -24.32
CA ALA A 99 -5.04 12.07 -23.31
C ALA A 99 -4.10 12.13 -22.08
N THR A 100 -4.59 12.61 -20.96
CA THR A 100 -3.92 12.48 -19.65
C THR A 100 -4.82 11.76 -18.67
N ALA A 101 -4.22 11.07 -17.70
CA ALA A 101 -4.93 10.44 -16.59
C ALA A 101 -4.32 10.89 -15.23
N PRO A 102 -5.12 10.87 -14.16
CA PRO A 102 -4.67 11.26 -12.83
C PRO A 102 -4.12 10.04 -12.06
N ASN A 103 -3.03 10.23 -11.32
CA ASN A 103 -2.78 9.54 -10.05
C ASN A 103 -3.11 10.52 -8.92
N VAL A 104 -3.53 10.02 -7.77
CA VAL A 104 -3.81 10.87 -6.60
C VAL A 104 -2.81 10.55 -5.50
N ILE A 105 -2.15 11.57 -4.95
CA ILE A 105 -1.09 11.41 -3.96
C ILE A 105 -1.28 12.37 -2.79
N ALA A 106 -1.20 11.83 -1.56
CA ALA A 106 -1.24 12.59 -0.31
C ALA A 106 -0.11 12.13 0.63
N ILE A 107 0.26 12.98 1.58
CA ILE A 107 1.41 12.73 2.47
C ILE A 107 1.06 13.10 3.91
N VAL A 108 1.42 12.23 4.84
CA VAL A 108 1.62 12.53 6.26
C VAL A 108 3.11 12.72 6.50
N ASP A 109 3.52 13.92 6.89
CA ASP A 109 4.93 14.22 7.14
C ASP A 109 5.42 13.55 8.42
N GLY A 110 6.62 12.96 8.37
CA GLY A 110 7.29 12.34 9.51
C GLY A 110 7.75 13.35 10.56
N GLY A 111 7.84 12.89 11.80
CA GLY A 111 8.27 13.70 12.95
C GLY A 111 9.77 13.72 13.20
N ASP A 112 10.55 12.77 12.67
CA ASP A 112 12.00 12.69 12.90
C ASP A 112 12.76 13.60 11.92
N SER A 113 13.64 14.43 12.43
CA SER A 113 14.38 15.40 11.61
C SER A 113 15.31 14.77 10.56
N LEU A 114 15.75 13.54 10.75
CA LEU A 114 16.63 12.81 9.83
C LEU A 114 15.85 11.90 8.91
N LEU A 115 14.82 11.20 9.43
CA LEU A 115 14.10 10.18 8.68
C LEU A 115 12.88 10.71 7.91
N ARG A 116 12.38 11.90 8.22
CA ARG A 116 11.22 12.51 7.54
C ARG A 116 11.37 12.69 6.03
N ALA A 117 12.60 12.65 5.52
CA ALA A 117 12.89 12.71 4.08
C ALA A 117 12.83 11.34 3.40
N GLU A 118 12.61 10.26 4.16
CA GLU A 118 12.34 8.93 3.66
C GLU A 118 10.84 8.62 3.74
N TYR A 119 10.33 7.84 2.80
CA TYR A 119 8.91 7.62 2.63
C TYR A 119 8.56 6.14 2.59
N VAL A 120 7.48 5.77 3.25
CA VAL A 120 6.75 4.52 3.01
C VAL A 120 5.59 4.86 2.09
N LEU A 121 5.43 4.14 0.98
CA LEU A 121 4.30 4.31 0.08
C LEU A 121 3.25 3.25 0.39
N VAL A 122 1.98 3.65 0.59
CA VAL A 122 0.82 2.77 0.68
C VAL A 122 -0.03 3.04 -0.55
N VAL A 123 -0.21 2.02 -1.40
CA VAL A 123 -0.73 2.23 -2.75
C VAL A 123 -1.85 1.25 -3.10
N ALA A 124 -2.73 1.65 -4.03
CA ALA A 124 -3.72 0.82 -4.70
C ALA A 124 -4.07 1.46 -6.04
N HIS A 125 -4.69 0.72 -6.98
CA HIS A 125 -5.27 1.36 -8.15
C HIS A 125 -6.74 1.73 -7.92
N MET A 126 -7.14 2.87 -8.50
CA MET A 126 -8.48 3.41 -8.39
C MET A 126 -9.34 3.18 -9.64
N ASP A 127 -8.73 2.81 -10.76
CA ASP A 127 -9.44 2.50 -12.00
C ASP A 127 -9.98 1.06 -12.01
N HIS A 128 -10.81 0.77 -12.99
CA HIS A 128 -11.23 -0.56 -13.35
C HIS A 128 -11.54 -0.61 -14.85
N ILE A 129 -12.06 -1.72 -15.34
CA ILE A 129 -12.19 -2.03 -16.78
C ILE A 129 -13.36 -1.33 -17.47
N GLY A 130 -14.16 -0.51 -16.78
CA GLY A 130 -15.19 0.31 -17.41
C GLY A 130 -16.51 -0.42 -17.68
N ALA A 131 -17.19 -0.02 -18.75
CA ALA A 131 -18.53 -0.49 -19.08
C ALA A 131 -18.73 -0.71 -20.59
N GLY A 132 -19.57 -1.66 -20.93
CA GLY A 132 -20.03 -1.92 -22.29
C GLY A 132 -19.07 -2.69 -23.17
N PRO A 133 -19.43 -2.87 -24.46
CA PRO A 133 -18.65 -3.66 -25.40
C PRO A 133 -17.24 -3.11 -25.62
N GLY A 134 -16.23 -3.98 -25.56
CA GLY A 134 -14.82 -3.63 -25.82
C GLY A 134 -14.06 -3.12 -24.60
N SER A 135 -14.69 -2.99 -23.44
CA SER A 135 -14.02 -2.62 -22.19
C SER A 135 -13.26 -3.78 -21.52
N GLY A 136 -13.57 -5.02 -21.87
CA GLY A 136 -13.12 -6.23 -21.15
C GLY A 136 -14.13 -6.70 -20.11
N CYS A 137 -15.16 -5.89 -19.82
CA CYS A 137 -16.22 -6.21 -18.88
C CYS A 137 -17.06 -7.40 -19.34
N THR A 138 -17.17 -8.43 -18.50
CA THR A 138 -18.11 -9.54 -18.72
C THR A 138 -19.46 -9.20 -18.10
N ALA A 139 -20.40 -8.81 -18.97
CA ALA A 139 -21.76 -8.44 -18.57
C ALA A 139 -22.53 -9.62 -17.98
N GLN A 140 -23.45 -9.34 -17.04
CA GLN A 140 -24.41 -10.29 -16.51
C GLN A 140 -25.84 -9.82 -16.79
N GLY A 141 -26.54 -10.53 -17.68
CA GLY A 141 -27.86 -10.12 -18.12
C GLY A 141 -27.84 -8.77 -18.83
N ALA A 142 -28.63 -7.82 -18.36
CA ALA A 142 -28.66 -6.44 -18.87
C ALA A 142 -27.58 -5.51 -18.26
N ASP A 143 -26.94 -5.94 -17.18
CA ASP A 143 -25.89 -5.18 -16.52
C ASP A 143 -24.56 -5.36 -17.27
N SER A 144 -24.00 -4.25 -17.73
CA SER A 144 -22.76 -4.17 -18.50
C SER A 144 -21.75 -3.19 -17.91
N ILE A 145 -21.94 -2.78 -16.64
CA ILE A 145 -21.00 -1.91 -15.91
C ILE A 145 -20.21 -2.80 -14.96
N CYS A 146 -18.91 -2.93 -15.21
CA CYS A 146 -18.02 -3.58 -14.25
C CYS A 146 -17.61 -2.56 -13.20
N ASN A 147 -18.27 -2.62 -12.04
CA ASN A 147 -18.08 -1.65 -10.96
C ASN A 147 -16.76 -1.81 -10.21
N GLY A 148 -16.17 -3.02 -10.23
CA GLY A 148 -14.87 -3.27 -9.61
C GLY A 148 -14.88 -2.95 -8.12
N ALA A 149 -15.78 -3.59 -7.37
CA ALA A 149 -15.92 -3.32 -5.93
C ALA A 149 -14.77 -3.93 -5.14
N ASP A 150 -14.39 -5.18 -5.44
CA ASP A 150 -13.17 -5.74 -4.88
C ASP A 150 -11.97 -5.31 -5.72
N ASP A 151 -12.09 -5.29 -7.03
CA ASP A 151 -11.07 -4.93 -7.99
C ASP A 151 -11.28 -3.50 -8.58
N ASN A 152 -10.68 -2.42 -8.06
CA ASN A 152 -9.94 -2.39 -6.80
C ASN A 152 -10.45 -1.22 -5.93
N ALA A 153 -11.79 -1.05 -5.85
CA ALA A 153 -12.34 -0.07 -4.90
C ALA A 153 -12.02 -0.49 -3.44
N SER A 154 -11.88 -1.80 -3.16
CA SER A 154 -11.53 -2.31 -1.83
C SER A 154 -10.13 -1.88 -1.40
N GLY A 155 -9.12 -2.03 -2.25
CA GLY A 155 -7.75 -1.58 -1.99
C GLY A 155 -7.65 -0.06 -1.87
N THR A 156 -8.33 0.68 -2.78
CA THR A 156 -8.40 2.15 -2.72
C THR A 156 -9.06 2.63 -1.43
N ALA A 157 -10.16 2.00 -0.99
CA ALA A 157 -10.78 2.29 0.31
C ALA A 157 -9.80 2.01 1.46
N GLY A 158 -9.05 0.90 1.39
CA GLY A 158 -7.98 0.58 2.36
C GLY A 158 -6.93 1.68 2.45
N VAL A 159 -6.45 2.19 1.32
CA VAL A 159 -5.48 3.32 1.29
C VAL A 159 -6.07 4.57 1.96
N LEU A 160 -7.34 4.89 1.71
CA LEU A 160 -8.01 6.04 2.33
C LEU A 160 -8.16 5.88 3.85
N GLU A 161 -8.59 4.71 4.32
CA GLU A 161 -8.74 4.42 5.75
C GLU A 161 -7.38 4.45 6.47
N ILE A 162 -6.33 3.87 5.87
CA ILE A 162 -4.98 3.91 6.43
C ILE A 162 -4.47 5.35 6.49
N ALA A 163 -4.71 6.15 5.47
CA ALA A 163 -4.32 7.56 5.44
C ALA A 163 -4.98 8.36 6.57
N GLU A 164 -6.29 8.17 6.79
CA GLU A 164 -7.03 8.81 7.89
C GLU A 164 -6.50 8.36 9.26
N ALA A 165 -6.20 7.07 9.43
CA ALA A 165 -5.59 6.56 10.66
C ALA A 165 -4.21 7.17 10.93
N PHE A 166 -3.36 7.31 9.90
CA PHE A 166 -2.06 7.97 10.04
C PHE A 166 -2.18 9.45 10.38
N ALA A 167 -3.19 10.15 9.87
CA ALA A 167 -3.44 11.55 10.20
C ALA A 167 -3.77 11.80 11.68
N GLN A 168 -4.30 10.78 12.36
CA GLN A 168 -4.65 10.83 13.79
C GLN A 168 -3.48 10.54 14.73
N LEU A 169 -2.31 10.11 14.21
CA LEU A 169 -1.18 9.72 15.05
C LEU A 169 -0.51 10.92 15.73
N ASP A 170 -0.38 10.83 17.04
CA ASP A 170 0.42 11.74 17.86
C ASP A 170 1.15 10.91 18.95
N PRO A 171 2.49 10.83 18.91
CA PRO A 171 3.39 11.49 17.96
C PRO A 171 3.27 10.91 16.52
N ARG A 172 3.64 11.73 15.55
CA ARG A 172 3.76 11.28 14.14
C ARG A 172 4.83 10.20 13.98
N PRO A 173 4.72 9.30 12.97
CA PRO A 173 5.78 8.35 12.69
C PRO A 173 7.09 9.06 12.33
N ARG A 174 8.21 8.36 12.44
CA ARG A 174 9.53 8.97 12.18
C ARG A 174 9.71 9.30 10.70
N ARG A 175 9.42 8.36 9.78
CA ARG A 175 9.40 8.59 8.32
C ARG A 175 8.07 9.19 7.90
N SER A 176 8.10 9.89 6.79
CA SER A 176 6.87 10.30 6.10
C SER A 176 6.18 9.09 5.47
N VAL A 177 4.85 9.16 5.35
CA VAL A 177 4.06 8.14 4.66
C VAL A 177 3.28 8.81 3.54
N ALA A 178 3.40 8.27 2.33
CA ALA A 178 2.65 8.74 1.18
C ALA A 178 1.60 7.69 0.78
N PHE A 179 0.42 8.17 0.45
CA PHE A 179 -0.74 7.41 0.04
C PHE A 179 -1.02 7.71 -1.41
N ILE A 180 -1.05 6.68 -2.27
CA ILE A 180 -1.18 6.88 -3.70
C ILE A 180 -2.29 5.99 -4.24
N ALA A 181 -3.28 6.60 -4.89
CA ALA A 181 -4.21 5.91 -5.75
C ALA A 181 -3.73 6.05 -7.20
N PHE A 182 -3.24 4.95 -7.78
CA PHE A 182 -2.83 4.91 -9.18
C PHE A 182 -4.03 4.75 -10.11
N SER A 183 -3.86 5.10 -11.38
CA SER A 183 -4.82 4.77 -12.42
C SER A 183 -4.12 4.09 -13.60
N GLY A 184 -4.89 3.40 -14.43
CA GLY A 184 -4.34 2.69 -15.58
C GLY A 184 -3.60 1.41 -15.23
N GLU A 185 -3.89 0.81 -14.08
CA GLU A 185 -3.44 -0.54 -13.73
C GLU A 185 -3.97 -1.53 -14.78
N GLU A 186 -5.26 -1.50 -15.03
CA GLU A 186 -6.02 -2.31 -16.00
C GLU A 186 -5.60 -2.06 -17.47
N ARG A 187 -4.81 -1.05 -17.69
CA ARG A 187 -4.23 -0.68 -18.99
C ARG A 187 -2.76 -1.13 -19.12
N GLY A 188 -2.28 -1.93 -18.17
CA GLY A 188 -0.90 -2.40 -18.08
C GLY A 188 -0.02 -1.48 -17.25
N LEU A 189 -0.45 -1.17 -16.03
CA LEU A 189 0.31 -0.43 -15.01
C LEU A 189 0.72 0.98 -15.46
N TRP A 190 -0.13 1.68 -16.24
CA TRP A 190 0.27 2.96 -16.83
C TRP A 190 0.66 3.99 -15.78
N GLY A 191 -0.16 4.16 -14.74
CA GLY A 191 0.05 5.17 -13.70
C GLY A 191 1.22 4.89 -12.80
N SER A 192 1.37 3.66 -12.30
CA SER A 192 2.49 3.27 -11.45
C SER A 192 3.81 3.21 -12.23
N SER A 193 3.79 2.74 -13.49
CA SER A 193 4.97 2.76 -14.37
C SER A 193 5.43 4.18 -14.67
N ASN A 194 4.50 5.10 -14.97
CA ASN A 194 4.82 6.51 -15.17
C ASN A 194 5.37 7.13 -13.88
N TYR A 195 4.72 6.86 -12.74
CA TYR A 195 5.20 7.35 -11.45
C TYR A 195 6.61 6.85 -11.13
N ALA A 196 6.88 5.56 -11.33
CA ALA A 196 8.20 4.99 -11.08
C ALA A 196 9.29 5.53 -12.04
N ALA A 197 8.91 6.02 -13.23
CA ALA A 197 9.82 6.69 -14.18
C ALA A 197 10.03 8.18 -13.86
N TYR A 198 8.97 8.86 -13.38
CA TYR A 198 8.96 10.30 -13.08
C TYR A 198 8.33 10.55 -11.70
N PRO A 199 8.97 10.08 -10.63
CA PRO A 199 8.35 10.06 -9.31
C PRO A 199 8.29 11.46 -8.69
N ALA A 200 7.14 11.80 -8.09
CA ALA A 200 7.00 13.00 -7.26
C ALA A 200 7.84 12.90 -5.98
N ILE A 201 8.00 11.70 -5.45
CA ILE A 201 8.93 11.36 -4.36
C ILE A 201 10.06 10.52 -4.96
N PRO A 202 11.32 10.98 -4.96
CA PRO A 202 12.44 10.21 -5.52
C PRO A 202 12.50 8.78 -4.98
N LEU A 203 12.70 7.78 -5.85
CA LEU A 203 12.72 6.37 -5.42
C LEU A 203 13.85 6.07 -4.42
N GLN A 204 14.93 6.85 -4.46
CA GLN A 204 16.02 6.77 -3.47
C GLN A 204 15.55 7.17 -2.06
N GLN A 205 14.45 7.92 -1.95
CA GLN A 205 13.81 8.28 -0.69
C GLN A 205 12.66 7.33 -0.32
N THR A 206 12.26 6.43 -1.22
CA THR A 206 11.22 5.44 -0.97
C THR A 206 11.81 4.25 -0.21
N ALA A 207 11.45 4.09 1.06
CA ALA A 207 11.93 3.01 1.92
C ALA A 207 11.25 1.68 1.61
N ALA A 208 9.95 1.72 1.35
CA ALA A 208 9.15 0.54 0.99
C ALA A 208 7.85 0.95 0.28
N VAL A 209 7.27 0.00 -0.45
CA VAL A 209 5.92 0.10 -1.05
C VAL A 209 5.04 -0.99 -0.46
N ILE A 210 3.83 -0.66 -0.04
CA ILE A 210 2.79 -1.60 0.38
C ILE A 210 1.62 -1.43 -0.60
N ASN A 211 1.39 -2.43 -1.44
CA ASN A 211 0.32 -2.43 -2.43
C ASN A 211 -0.87 -3.23 -1.92
N LEU A 212 -2.06 -2.67 -2.05
CA LEU A 212 -3.34 -3.28 -1.69
C LEU A 212 -4.16 -3.48 -2.96
N ASP A 213 -4.48 -4.73 -3.27
CA ASP A 213 -5.27 -5.05 -4.44
C ASP A 213 -6.20 -6.20 -4.14
N MET A 214 -7.52 -5.99 -4.36
CA MET A 214 -8.57 -6.97 -4.09
C MET A 214 -8.46 -7.56 -2.68
N ILE A 215 -8.76 -6.79 -1.63
CA ILE A 215 -8.49 -7.18 -0.24
C ILE A 215 -9.72 -7.69 0.53
N SER A 216 -10.87 -7.88 -0.13
CA SER A 216 -12.13 -8.11 0.59
C SER A 216 -12.73 -9.52 0.41
N ARG A 217 -12.44 -10.23 -0.67
CA ARG A 217 -13.16 -11.47 -1.03
C ARG A 217 -12.46 -12.76 -0.54
N ASN A 218 -13.04 -13.89 -0.91
CA ASN A 218 -12.57 -15.25 -0.61
C ASN A 218 -12.53 -15.57 0.90
N ASP A 219 -11.59 -16.42 1.34
CA ASP A 219 -11.48 -16.83 2.74
C ASP A 219 -11.34 -15.61 3.65
N PRO A 220 -12.25 -15.41 4.60
CA PRO A 220 -12.21 -14.26 5.48
C PRO A 220 -11.00 -14.25 6.43
N GLY A 221 -10.38 -15.39 6.68
CA GLY A 221 -9.23 -15.53 7.57
C GLY A 221 -7.87 -15.46 6.85
N ALA A 222 -7.81 -15.38 5.52
CA ALA A 222 -6.56 -15.44 4.77
C ALA A 222 -6.29 -14.20 3.93
N VAL A 223 -5.03 -13.79 3.85
CA VAL A 223 -4.52 -12.80 2.90
C VAL A 223 -3.23 -13.32 2.27
N PHE A 224 -3.16 -13.29 0.95
CA PHE A 224 -1.94 -13.63 0.22
C PHE A 224 -0.97 -12.44 0.28
N VAL A 225 0.32 -12.75 0.49
CA VAL A 225 1.36 -11.73 0.60
C VAL A 225 2.56 -12.11 -0.24
N THR A 226 3.01 -11.20 -1.11
CA THR A 226 4.27 -11.34 -1.85
C THR A 226 5.29 -10.29 -1.38
N GLY A 227 6.55 -10.48 -1.76
CA GLY A 227 7.64 -9.57 -1.38
C GLY A 227 8.34 -9.95 -0.07
N LEU A 228 7.87 -10.99 0.64
CA LEU A 228 8.41 -11.39 1.93
C LEU A 228 9.89 -11.81 1.85
N ASP A 229 10.30 -12.49 0.78
CA ASP A 229 11.67 -12.97 0.59
C ASP A 229 12.58 -11.98 -0.14
N SER A 230 12.00 -10.93 -0.76
CA SER A 230 12.74 -9.98 -1.59
C SER A 230 13.54 -8.95 -0.81
N SER A 231 13.27 -8.82 0.49
CA SER A 231 13.89 -7.81 1.35
C SER A 231 13.75 -8.19 2.83
N SER A 232 14.34 -7.39 3.71
CA SER A 232 14.17 -7.54 5.16
C SER A 232 12.73 -7.28 5.66
N LEU A 233 11.79 -6.94 4.76
CA LEU A 233 10.38 -6.72 5.12
C LEU A 233 9.68 -8.00 5.56
N GLY A 234 10.09 -9.18 5.10
CA GLY A 234 9.45 -10.44 5.49
C GLY A 234 9.48 -10.67 7.00
N GLN A 235 10.66 -10.54 7.62
CA GLN A 235 10.78 -10.68 9.08
C GLN A 235 9.96 -9.61 9.82
N LEU A 236 10.00 -8.37 9.35
CA LEU A 236 9.21 -7.27 9.94
C LEU A 236 7.72 -7.57 9.84
N PHE A 237 7.25 -8.02 8.67
CA PHE A 237 5.85 -8.38 8.45
C PHE A 237 5.40 -9.51 9.40
N ASP A 238 6.20 -10.58 9.52
CA ASP A 238 5.91 -11.69 10.42
C ASP A 238 5.86 -11.27 11.89
N ASP A 239 6.76 -10.36 12.30
CA ASP A 239 6.77 -9.82 13.66
C ASP A 239 5.48 -9.01 13.94
N VAL A 240 5.05 -8.19 12.98
CA VAL A 240 3.80 -7.42 13.08
C VAL A 240 2.57 -8.33 13.09
N ALA A 241 2.48 -9.29 12.17
CA ALA A 241 1.34 -10.20 12.11
C ALA A 241 1.19 -11.02 13.41
N ARG A 242 2.31 -11.48 13.99
CA ARG A 242 2.31 -12.17 15.28
C ARG A 242 1.94 -11.27 16.47
N ALA A 243 2.24 -9.98 16.39
CA ALA A 243 1.90 -9.01 17.43
C ALA A 243 0.41 -8.64 17.45
N HIS A 244 -0.31 -8.90 16.34
CA HIS A 244 -1.71 -8.53 16.15
C HIS A 244 -2.63 -9.74 15.86
N PRO A 245 -2.68 -10.76 16.77
CA PRO A 245 -3.52 -11.93 16.57
C PRO A 245 -5.02 -11.62 16.56
N GLU A 246 -5.43 -10.48 17.10
CA GLU A 246 -6.83 -9.99 17.08
C GLU A 246 -7.35 -9.71 15.67
N LEU A 247 -6.46 -9.51 14.70
CA LEU A 247 -6.84 -9.34 13.29
C LEU A 247 -7.37 -10.65 12.70
N ASN A 248 -7.04 -11.80 13.29
CA ASN A 248 -7.48 -13.12 12.83
C ASN A 248 -7.26 -13.29 11.32
N LEU A 249 -6.03 -13.01 10.87
CA LEU A 249 -5.58 -13.15 9.49
C LEU A 249 -4.37 -14.07 9.44
N GLU A 250 -4.44 -15.07 8.58
CA GLU A 250 -3.30 -15.87 8.16
C GLU A 250 -2.67 -15.23 6.93
N ALA A 251 -1.41 -14.85 7.03
CA ALA A 251 -0.64 -14.41 5.88
C ALA A 251 -0.13 -15.63 5.12
N VAL A 252 -0.64 -15.83 3.92
CA VAL A 252 -0.25 -16.94 3.04
C VAL A 252 0.82 -16.42 2.07
N PRO A 253 2.08 -16.90 2.17
CA PRO A 253 3.10 -16.55 1.20
C PRO A 253 2.64 -16.94 -0.22
N PHE A 254 2.73 -15.99 -1.14
CA PHE A 254 2.28 -16.18 -2.50
C PHE A 254 3.40 -15.78 -3.47
N THR A 255 3.74 -16.68 -4.37
CA THR A 255 4.71 -16.40 -5.43
C THR A 255 3.91 -15.92 -6.62
N ASP A 256 3.63 -14.62 -6.66
CA ASP A 256 3.02 -14.00 -7.82
C ASP A 256 4.11 -13.57 -8.81
N THR A 257 3.81 -13.76 -10.08
CA THR A 257 4.60 -13.20 -11.19
C THR A 257 4.28 -11.71 -11.40
N GLY A 258 3.65 -11.09 -10.40
CA GLY A 258 3.46 -9.69 -10.16
C GLY A 258 2.80 -8.92 -11.30
N ARG A 259 1.49 -8.75 -11.21
CA ARG A 259 0.77 -7.88 -12.14
C ARG A 259 -0.11 -6.92 -11.38
N SER A 260 0.50 -6.11 -10.53
CA SER A 260 -0.16 -4.99 -9.88
C SER A 260 0.85 -3.86 -9.65
N ASP A 261 0.42 -2.76 -9.11
CA ASP A 261 1.17 -1.49 -9.06
C ASP A 261 2.51 -1.52 -8.29
N HIS A 262 2.82 -2.61 -7.57
CA HIS A 262 4.13 -2.81 -6.96
C HIS A 262 5.23 -3.17 -8.00
N GLU A 263 4.88 -3.77 -9.13
CA GLU A 263 5.83 -4.32 -10.10
C GLU A 263 6.84 -3.29 -10.66
N PRO A 264 6.44 -2.05 -11.04
CA PRO A 264 7.39 -1.03 -11.48
C PRO A 264 8.45 -0.64 -10.44
N PHE A 265 8.15 -0.84 -9.15
CA PHE A 265 9.08 -0.60 -8.05
C PHE A 265 10.02 -1.79 -7.82
N VAL A 266 9.52 -3.02 -8.02
CA VAL A 266 10.35 -4.25 -8.01
C VAL A 266 11.47 -4.14 -9.01
N TRP A 267 11.19 -3.72 -10.24
CA TRP A 267 12.20 -3.52 -11.29
C TRP A 267 13.29 -2.48 -10.92
N ARG A 268 13.04 -1.69 -9.87
CA ARG A 268 13.96 -0.66 -9.36
C ARG A 268 14.54 -1.00 -7.99
N ALA A 269 14.41 -2.28 -7.58
CA ALA A 269 14.90 -2.80 -6.31
C ALA A 269 14.40 -2.01 -5.09
N VAL A 270 13.17 -1.51 -5.14
CA VAL A 270 12.50 -0.91 -3.99
C VAL A 270 11.81 -2.03 -3.19
N PRO A 271 12.09 -2.17 -1.88
CA PRO A 271 11.42 -3.15 -1.04
C PRO A 271 9.90 -2.99 -1.11
N TYR A 272 9.18 -4.10 -1.21
CA TYR A 272 7.73 -4.08 -1.35
C TYR A 272 7.04 -5.21 -0.59
N LEU A 273 5.76 -4.99 -0.32
CA LEU A 273 4.80 -6.01 0.07
C LEU A 273 3.54 -5.81 -0.80
N PHE A 274 2.99 -6.90 -1.28
CA PHE A 274 1.73 -6.90 -1.99
C PHE A 274 0.73 -7.78 -1.25
N LEU A 275 -0.38 -7.18 -0.80
CA LEU A 275 -1.46 -7.83 -0.07
C LEU A 275 -2.65 -8.02 -1.01
N PHE A 276 -3.11 -9.27 -1.14
CA PHE A 276 -4.11 -9.71 -2.09
C PHE A 276 -5.02 -10.78 -1.48
N ALA A 277 -6.31 -10.72 -1.71
CA ALA A 277 -7.24 -11.73 -1.18
C ALA A 277 -7.53 -12.89 -2.16
N GLY A 278 -6.93 -12.87 -3.34
CA GLY A 278 -7.10 -13.90 -4.37
C GLY A 278 -8.18 -13.57 -5.39
N LEU A 279 -8.06 -14.13 -6.59
CA LEU A 279 -9.08 -14.02 -7.62
C LEU A 279 -10.37 -14.74 -7.20
N HIS A 280 -11.50 -14.22 -7.63
CA HIS A 280 -12.83 -14.78 -7.37
C HIS A 280 -13.66 -14.85 -8.66
N GLN A 281 -14.80 -15.55 -8.61
CA GLN A 281 -15.65 -15.80 -9.79
C GLN A 281 -16.22 -14.51 -10.42
N ASP A 282 -16.27 -13.40 -9.69
CA ASP A 282 -16.81 -12.13 -10.16
C ASP A 282 -15.72 -11.22 -10.75
N TYR A 283 -14.45 -11.64 -10.76
CA TYR A 283 -13.32 -10.89 -11.33
C TYR A 283 -13.57 -10.47 -12.76
N HIS A 284 -13.43 -9.19 -13.09
CA HIS A 284 -13.71 -8.57 -14.38
C HIS A 284 -15.14 -8.80 -14.88
N ARG A 285 -16.11 -8.86 -13.94
CA ARG A 285 -17.54 -9.01 -14.26
C ARG A 285 -18.35 -7.87 -13.63
N SER A 286 -19.52 -7.60 -14.22
CA SER A 286 -20.48 -6.66 -13.66
C SER A 286 -21.03 -7.10 -12.29
N SER A 287 -20.82 -8.37 -11.92
CA SER A 287 -21.17 -8.88 -10.59
C SER A 287 -20.14 -8.59 -9.50
N ASP A 288 -18.98 -7.95 -9.80
CA ASP A 288 -18.09 -7.42 -8.75
C ASP A 288 -18.64 -6.10 -8.21
N SER A 289 -19.60 -6.21 -7.31
CA SER A 289 -20.44 -5.14 -6.77
C SER A 289 -20.28 -4.97 -5.25
N ALA A 290 -20.62 -3.79 -4.74
CA ALA A 290 -20.39 -3.41 -3.35
C ALA A 290 -21.12 -4.30 -2.32
N ASP A 291 -22.24 -4.93 -2.69
CA ASP A 291 -22.98 -5.87 -1.84
C ASP A 291 -22.30 -7.25 -1.69
N ARG A 292 -21.24 -7.50 -2.46
CA ARG A 292 -20.52 -8.77 -2.44
C ARG A 292 -19.18 -8.73 -1.72
N ILE A 293 -18.68 -7.57 -1.34
CA ILE A 293 -17.44 -7.47 -0.57
C ILE A 293 -17.64 -7.97 0.86
N ASN A 294 -16.55 -8.39 1.49
CA ASN A 294 -16.50 -8.61 2.94
C ASN A 294 -15.79 -7.41 3.60
N PRO A 295 -16.53 -6.41 4.07
CA PRO A 295 -15.92 -5.20 4.62
C PRO A 295 -15.16 -5.44 5.93
N ASP A 296 -15.52 -6.46 6.71
CA ASP A 296 -14.76 -6.85 7.91
C ASP A 296 -13.37 -7.38 7.55
N LYS A 297 -13.28 -8.24 6.53
CA LYS A 297 -11.99 -8.71 6.03
C LYS A 297 -11.15 -7.56 5.51
N ALA A 298 -11.74 -6.71 4.66
CA ALA A 298 -11.05 -5.54 4.10
C ALA A 298 -10.51 -4.62 5.21
N ALA A 299 -11.30 -4.35 6.25
CA ALA A 299 -10.86 -3.55 7.39
C ALA A 299 -9.70 -4.21 8.16
N ARG A 300 -9.71 -5.54 8.34
CA ARG A 300 -8.63 -6.26 9.02
C ARG A 300 -7.35 -6.28 8.20
N VAL A 301 -7.44 -6.46 6.88
CA VAL A 301 -6.28 -6.39 5.98
C VAL A 301 -5.71 -4.96 5.95
N ALA A 302 -6.57 -3.94 5.89
CA ALA A 302 -6.13 -2.55 5.97
C ALA A 302 -5.46 -2.22 7.33
N ARG A 303 -5.97 -2.75 8.45
CA ARG A 303 -5.31 -2.62 9.76
C ARG A 303 -3.94 -3.31 9.79
N LEU A 304 -3.81 -4.50 9.21
CA LEU A 304 -2.52 -5.17 9.09
C LEU A 304 -1.54 -4.31 8.30
N ALA A 305 -1.96 -3.79 7.14
CA ALA A 305 -1.15 -2.90 6.32
C ALA A 305 -0.78 -1.59 7.06
N PHE A 306 -1.70 -1.02 7.85
CA PHE A 306 -1.44 0.13 8.72
C PHE A 306 -0.31 -0.17 9.72
N TYR A 307 -0.39 -1.29 10.46
CA TYR A 307 0.64 -1.65 11.44
C TYR A 307 1.99 -1.93 10.79
N VAL A 308 1.99 -2.59 9.63
CA VAL A 308 3.22 -2.84 8.85
C VAL A 308 3.83 -1.52 8.37
N ALA A 309 3.03 -0.61 7.79
CA ALA A 309 3.49 0.70 7.35
C ALA A 309 4.04 1.54 8.53
N LEU A 310 3.36 1.51 9.66
CA LEU A 310 3.76 2.22 10.87
C LEU A 310 5.07 1.66 11.44
N GLN A 311 5.25 0.34 11.46
CA GLN A 311 6.49 -0.29 11.89
C GLN A 311 7.65 0.12 10.98
N ILE A 312 7.48 0.04 9.65
CA ILE A 312 8.51 0.49 8.69
C ILE A 312 8.83 1.98 8.87
N ALA A 313 7.80 2.80 9.08
CA ALA A 313 7.98 4.25 9.26
C ALA A 313 8.73 4.60 10.56
N ASN A 314 8.68 3.73 11.59
CA ASN A 314 9.35 3.95 12.87
C ASN A 314 10.70 3.23 13.02
N GLU A 315 11.03 2.27 12.14
CA GLU A 315 12.33 1.60 12.20
C GLU A 315 13.49 2.56 11.96
N THR A 316 14.61 2.33 12.66
CA THR A 316 15.83 3.14 12.45
C THR A 316 16.50 2.77 11.14
N ALA A 317 16.61 1.47 10.86
CA ALA A 317 17.20 0.98 9.63
C ALA A 317 16.18 1.02 8.49
N ARG A 318 16.64 1.36 7.30
CA ARG A 318 15.84 1.23 6.08
C ARG A 318 15.76 -0.25 5.70
N PRO A 319 14.60 -0.74 5.20
CA PRO A 319 14.51 -2.08 4.65
C PRO A 319 15.56 -2.34 3.56
N ALA A 320 16.23 -3.49 3.66
CA ALA A 320 17.30 -3.87 2.73
C ALA A 320 16.76 -4.81 1.66
N TRP A 321 17.02 -4.50 0.39
CA TRP A 321 16.70 -5.36 -0.75
C TRP A 321 17.65 -6.57 -0.80
N HIS A 322 17.12 -7.77 -1.08
CA HIS A 322 17.87 -9.01 -1.23
C HIS A 322 18.05 -9.34 -2.73
N ALA A 323 19.20 -8.97 -3.30
CA ALA A 323 19.43 -9.10 -4.74
C ALA A 323 19.33 -10.55 -5.27
N GLU A 324 19.66 -11.55 -4.44
CA GLU A 324 19.63 -12.96 -4.84
C GLU A 324 18.19 -13.53 -4.95
N ALA A 325 17.27 -13.08 -4.12
CA ALA A 325 15.87 -13.53 -4.13
C ALA A 325 15.11 -13.00 -5.36
N ALA A 326 15.43 -11.79 -5.81
CA ALA A 326 14.83 -11.17 -6.99
C ALA A 326 15.19 -11.87 -8.31
N MET A 327 16.34 -12.55 -8.39
CA MET A 327 16.77 -13.27 -9.60
C MET A 327 16.16 -14.66 -9.72
N GLY A 328 15.72 -15.28 -8.62
CA GLY A 328 15.08 -16.61 -8.61
C GLY A 328 13.68 -16.63 -9.23
N GLY A 329 12.95 -15.52 -9.21
CA GLY A 329 11.63 -15.39 -9.82
C GLY A 329 11.66 -15.15 -11.34
N ALA A 330 12.72 -14.57 -11.87
CA ALA A 330 12.84 -14.21 -13.29
C ALA A 330 13.27 -15.37 -14.21
N VAL A 331 13.78 -16.48 -13.69
CA VAL A 331 14.38 -17.58 -14.49
C VAL A 331 13.40 -18.71 -14.78
N ALA A 332 12.23 -18.76 -14.16
CA ALA A 332 11.23 -19.82 -14.38
C ALA A 332 10.30 -19.60 -15.59
N GLY A 333 10.44 -18.47 -16.29
CA GLY A 333 9.59 -18.08 -17.44
C GLY A 333 10.26 -18.28 -18.79
N THR A 334 10.97 -19.41 -19.07
CA THR A 334 11.38 -19.74 -20.43
C THR A 334 10.24 -20.44 -21.17
N VAL A 335 9.64 -19.72 -22.06
CA VAL A 335 8.85 -20.06 -23.25
C VAL A 335 8.89 -21.55 -23.64
N ARG A 336 7.71 -22.16 -23.71
CA ARG A 336 7.32 -23.11 -24.76
C ARG A 336 5.96 -22.76 -25.33
#